data_fb6aca9f4a2c65cc06c719f68e6bf982
#
_entry.id   fb6aca9f4a2c65cc06c719f68e6bf982
#
_cell.length_a   1.000
_cell.length_b   1.000
_cell.length_c   1.000
_cell.angle_alpha   90.00
_cell.angle_beta   90.00
_cell.angle_gamma   90.00
#
_symmetry.space_group_name_H-M   'P 1'
#
loop_
_entity.id
_entity.type
_entity.pdbx_description
1 polymer ?
#
loop_
_entity_poly.entity_id
_entity_poly.type
_entity_poly.pdbx_seq_one_letter_code
_entity_poly.pdbx_strand_id
1 'polypeptide(L)'
;MKKRAFLHTTAAGAVSLLSASAHAQAGTTHSGGPALLTVTGDITKFNRGPLNPALDQLMVKHKLSFNRAYTLDFSALDRLPRQTISPTIEYDEKTHRLSGPTIEDVIKSAGATATASVLLRAIDGYAVRVDGSDLRKYRFIIASRLDGEPMALGGLGPLWAVYDADRFPDMAARPLNQRFGLCPWGIYHIHVSLQ
;
A
#
# COMPACT_ATOMS: atom_id res chain seq x y z
N MET A 1 -33.83 -79.67 25.03
CA MET A 1 -32.89 -78.84 24.38
C MET A 1 -33.65 -78.02 23.31
N LYS A 2 -33.94 -76.73 23.62
CA LYS A 2 -34.79 -75.89 22.75
C LYS A 2 -33.90 -74.87 22.02
N LYS A 3 -33.85 -74.97 20.69
CA LYS A 3 -33.18 -73.98 19.83
C LYS A 3 -34.11 -72.80 19.64
N ARG A 4 -33.61 -71.56 19.98
CA ARG A 4 -34.30 -70.29 19.69
C ARG A 4 -33.67 -69.69 18.43
N ALA A 5 -34.50 -69.50 17.39
CA ALA A 5 -34.13 -68.76 16.19
C ALA A 5 -34.26 -67.23 16.46
N PHE A 6 -33.25 -66.46 16.11
CA PHE A 6 -33.31 -65.03 16.11
C PHE A 6 -33.65 -64.52 14.68
N LEU A 7 -34.73 -63.78 14.57
CA LEU A 7 -35.08 -63.01 13.36
C LEU A 7 -34.14 -61.75 13.28
N HIS A 8 -33.49 -61.59 12.19
CA HIS A 8 -32.82 -60.35 11.87
C HIS A 8 -33.74 -59.46 11.04
N THR A 9 -34.19 -58.34 11.64
CA THR A 9 -34.93 -57.28 10.94
C THR A 9 -33.88 -56.26 10.44
N THR A 10 -33.67 -56.17 9.15
CA THR A 10 -32.85 -55.13 8.51
C THR A 10 -33.70 -53.90 8.28
N ALA A 11 -33.42 -52.83 9.05
CA ALA A 11 -33.95 -51.48 8.80
C ALA A 11 -32.97 -50.74 7.87
N ALA A 12 -33.41 -50.48 6.64
CA ALA A 12 -32.68 -49.61 5.71
C ALA A 12 -32.91 -48.16 6.09
N GLY A 13 -31.94 -47.55 6.73
CA GLY A 13 -31.91 -46.09 6.98
C GLY A 13 -31.34 -45.36 5.78
N ALA A 14 -32.18 -44.59 5.09
CA ALA A 14 -31.73 -43.64 4.06
C ALA A 14 -31.00 -42.47 4.71
N VAL A 15 -29.68 -42.40 4.56
CA VAL A 15 -28.87 -41.27 4.95
C VAL A 15 -28.91 -40.21 3.84
N SER A 16 -29.70 -39.15 4.04
CA SER A 16 -29.70 -37.98 3.17
C SER A 16 -28.44 -37.18 3.43
N LEU A 17 -27.46 -37.26 2.52
CA LEU A 17 -26.27 -36.40 2.49
C LEU A 17 -26.69 -34.99 2.06
N LEU A 18 -26.88 -34.10 3.02
CA LEU A 18 -26.94 -32.65 2.78
C LEU A 18 -25.54 -32.18 2.39
N SER A 19 -25.31 -32.03 1.09
CA SER A 19 -24.11 -31.39 0.57
C SER A 19 -24.16 -29.91 0.90
N ALA A 20 -23.57 -29.52 2.02
CA ALA A 20 -23.28 -28.12 2.31
C ALA A 20 -22.21 -27.63 1.32
N SER A 21 -22.66 -26.91 0.29
CA SER A 21 -21.75 -26.20 -0.61
C SER A 21 -21.06 -25.09 0.19
N ALA A 22 -19.91 -25.40 0.76
CA ALA A 22 -19.01 -24.39 1.30
C ALA A 22 -18.54 -23.55 0.12
N HIS A 23 -19.10 -22.34 -0.01
CA HIS A 23 -18.52 -21.31 -0.87
C HIS A 23 -17.16 -20.95 -0.28
N ALA A 24 -16.12 -21.62 -0.74
CA ALA A 24 -14.76 -21.18 -0.53
C ALA A 24 -14.64 -19.81 -1.18
N GLN A 25 -14.72 -18.74 -0.37
CA GLN A 25 -14.20 -17.46 -0.79
C GLN A 25 -12.75 -17.71 -1.18
N ALA A 26 -12.47 -17.60 -2.49
CA ALA A 26 -11.11 -17.57 -2.99
C ALA A 26 -10.43 -16.36 -2.39
N GLY A 27 -9.89 -16.52 -1.18
CA GLY A 27 -8.94 -15.60 -0.61
C GLY A 27 -7.78 -15.56 -1.60
N THR A 28 -7.57 -14.41 -2.23
CA THR A 28 -6.35 -14.16 -2.97
C THR A 28 -5.20 -14.36 -1.99
N THR A 29 -4.53 -15.51 -2.09
CA THR A 29 -3.32 -15.78 -1.32
C THR A 29 -2.28 -14.76 -1.77
N HIS A 30 -2.14 -13.69 -1.01
CA HIS A 30 -1.00 -12.79 -1.12
C HIS A 30 0.23 -13.63 -0.73
N SER A 31 0.99 -14.08 -1.71
CA SER A 31 2.27 -14.77 -1.50
C SER A 31 3.39 -13.78 -1.12
N GLY A 32 3.05 -12.63 -0.56
CA GLY A 32 3.94 -11.53 -0.20
C GLY A 32 3.85 -11.17 1.27
N GLY A 33 4.70 -10.25 1.70
CA GLY A 33 4.69 -9.67 3.03
C GLY A 33 3.44 -8.82 3.32
N PRO A 34 3.34 -8.19 4.49
CA PRO A 34 2.23 -7.31 4.84
C PRO A 34 2.15 -6.13 3.86
N ALA A 35 0.92 -5.69 3.54
CA ALA A 35 0.72 -4.51 2.72
C ALA A 35 1.32 -3.27 3.42
N LEU A 36 2.23 -2.58 2.73
CA LEU A 36 2.87 -1.36 3.22
C LEU A 36 2.20 -0.10 2.69
N LEU A 37 1.63 -0.17 1.48
CA LEU A 37 1.02 0.98 0.83
C LEU A 37 -0.36 0.59 0.32
N THR A 38 -1.35 1.44 0.61
CA THR A 38 -2.71 1.31 0.09
C THR A 38 -3.02 2.50 -0.82
N VAL A 39 -3.46 2.22 -2.04
CA VAL A 39 -3.87 3.23 -3.04
C VAL A 39 -5.39 3.18 -3.19
N THR A 40 -6.04 4.33 -3.12
CA THR A 40 -7.50 4.50 -3.26
C THR A 40 -7.84 5.66 -4.20
N GLY A 41 -9.12 5.93 -4.43
CA GLY A 41 -9.60 7.02 -5.27
C GLY A 41 -9.79 6.59 -6.72
N ASP A 42 -9.39 7.44 -7.65
CA ASP A 42 -9.59 7.27 -9.10
C ASP A 42 -8.60 6.27 -9.70
N ILE A 43 -8.80 4.99 -9.35
CA ILE A 43 -8.01 3.85 -9.82
C ILE A 43 -8.92 2.79 -10.44
N THR A 44 -8.39 1.96 -11.34
CA THR A 44 -9.16 0.94 -12.06
C THR A 44 -8.81 -0.49 -11.68
N LYS A 45 -7.69 -0.70 -10.98
CA LYS A 45 -7.26 -2.02 -10.50
C LYS A 45 -7.41 -2.11 -8.99
N PHE A 46 -7.86 -3.27 -8.51
CA PHE A 46 -8.16 -3.50 -7.09
C PHE A 46 -7.72 -4.92 -6.70
N ASN A 47 -7.09 -5.04 -5.54
CA ASN A 47 -6.73 -6.32 -4.93
C ASN A 47 -7.14 -6.39 -3.45
N ARG A 48 -7.89 -5.38 -2.98
CA ARG A 48 -8.43 -5.28 -1.64
C ARG A 48 -9.89 -4.79 -1.70
N GLY A 49 -10.76 -5.41 -0.91
CA GLY A 49 -12.15 -5.02 -0.70
C GLY A 49 -12.31 -3.76 0.17
N PRO A 50 -13.51 -3.52 0.70
CA PRO A 50 -13.82 -2.33 1.48
C PRO A 50 -12.99 -2.25 2.76
N LEU A 51 -12.87 -1.03 3.29
CA LEU A 51 -12.32 -0.79 4.61
C LEU A 51 -13.14 -1.56 5.66
N ASN A 52 -12.46 -2.31 6.52
CA ASN A 52 -13.08 -3.00 7.65
C ASN A 52 -12.97 -2.11 8.91
N PRO A 53 -14.07 -1.53 9.40
CA PRO A 53 -14.03 -0.59 10.52
C PRO A 53 -13.56 -1.22 11.84
N ALA A 54 -13.63 -2.54 11.97
CA ALA A 54 -13.17 -3.24 13.18
C ALA A 54 -11.65 -3.55 13.13
N LEU A 55 -11.09 -3.82 11.95
CA LEU A 55 -9.70 -4.27 11.81
C LEU A 55 -8.76 -3.18 11.27
N ASP A 56 -9.23 -2.26 10.45
CA ASP A 56 -8.43 -1.20 9.83
C ASP A 56 -8.31 0.05 10.71
N GLN A 57 -7.98 -0.13 11.99
CA GLN A 57 -8.08 0.90 13.03
C GLN A 57 -7.28 2.17 12.71
N LEU A 58 -6.09 2.06 12.14
CA LEU A 58 -5.30 3.23 11.72
C LEU A 58 -6.04 4.06 10.67
N MET A 59 -6.60 3.40 9.66
CA MET A 59 -7.36 4.05 8.59
C MET A 59 -8.64 4.69 9.11
N VAL A 60 -9.34 4.02 10.03
CA VAL A 60 -10.55 4.55 10.69
C VAL A 60 -10.22 5.81 11.49
N LYS A 61 -9.15 5.80 12.28
CA LYS A 61 -8.69 6.97 13.04
C LYS A 61 -8.33 8.14 12.13
N HIS A 62 -7.78 7.87 10.96
CA HIS A 62 -7.49 8.88 9.94
C HIS A 62 -8.70 9.21 9.06
N LYS A 63 -9.90 8.73 9.41
CA LYS A 63 -11.18 9.00 8.71
C LYS A 63 -11.16 8.61 7.24
N LEU A 64 -10.45 7.54 6.89
CA LEU A 64 -10.47 6.99 5.55
C LEU A 64 -11.75 6.18 5.33
N SER A 65 -12.23 6.19 4.09
CA SER A 65 -13.35 5.37 3.63
C SER A 65 -13.10 4.98 2.18
N PHE A 66 -13.28 3.71 1.87
CA PHE A 66 -13.21 3.19 0.50
C PHE A 66 -13.95 1.84 0.40
N ASN A 67 -14.49 1.57 -0.78
CA ASN A 67 -15.14 0.30 -1.09
C ASN A 67 -14.17 -0.71 -1.73
N ARG A 68 -13.12 -0.22 -2.36
CA ARG A 68 -12.06 -0.99 -3.02
C ARG A 68 -10.75 -0.24 -2.95
N ALA A 69 -9.63 -0.97 -2.89
CA ALA A 69 -8.30 -0.40 -2.87
C ALA A 69 -7.31 -1.28 -3.64
N TYR A 70 -6.15 -0.73 -3.94
CA TYR A 70 -4.99 -1.45 -4.44
C TYR A 70 -3.88 -1.39 -3.41
N THR A 71 -3.39 -2.55 -2.96
CA THR A 71 -2.35 -2.65 -1.94
C THR A 71 -1.06 -3.18 -2.53
N LEU A 72 0.06 -2.66 -2.03
CA LEU A 72 1.40 -3.10 -2.38
C LEU A 72 2.16 -3.43 -1.09
N ASP A 73 2.78 -4.61 -1.08
CA ASP A 73 3.80 -5.00 -0.13
C ASP A 73 5.19 -4.54 -0.60
N PHE A 74 6.23 -4.83 0.18
CA PHE A 74 7.61 -4.50 -0.19
C PHE A 74 8.01 -5.11 -1.53
N SER A 75 7.66 -6.38 -1.77
CA SER A 75 8.00 -7.10 -3.00
C SER A 75 7.29 -6.52 -4.22
N ALA A 76 6.03 -6.10 -4.07
CA ALA A 76 5.27 -5.46 -5.15
C ALA A 76 5.87 -4.11 -5.53
N LEU A 77 6.28 -3.31 -4.53
CA LEU A 77 6.99 -2.05 -4.76
C LEU A 77 8.35 -2.28 -5.41
N ASP A 78 9.10 -3.30 -4.97
CA ASP A 78 10.44 -3.62 -5.46
C ASP A 78 10.46 -4.14 -6.91
N ARG A 79 9.31 -4.67 -7.41
CA ARG A 79 9.14 -5.07 -8.82
C ARG A 79 8.85 -3.91 -9.78
N LEU A 80 8.47 -2.74 -9.27
CA LEU A 80 8.28 -1.55 -10.10
C LEU A 80 9.64 -0.96 -10.53
N PRO A 81 9.69 -0.19 -11.63
CA PRO A 81 10.90 0.47 -12.06
C PRO A 81 11.50 1.32 -10.95
N ARG A 82 12.73 1.01 -10.54
CA ARG A 82 13.40 1.69 -9.43
C ARG A 82 14.14 2.93 -9.94
N GLN A 83 13.93 4.05 -9.25
CA GLN A 83 14.73 5.26 -9.37
C GLN A 83 15.63 5.41 -8.14
N THR A 84 16.80 6.01 -8.34
CA THR A 84 17.71 6.37 -7.26
C THR A 84 17.96 7.87 -7.32
N ILE A 85 17.85 8.53 -6.17
CA ILE A 85 18.10 9.95 -5.96
C ILE A 85 19.10 10.12 -4.82
N SER A 86 19.72 11.31 -4.72
CA SER A 86 20.73 11.56 -3.70
C SER A 86 20.58 12.96 -3.09
N PRO A 87 19.44 13.27 -2.46
CA PRO A 87 19.22 14.56 -1.83
C PRO A 87 20.05 14.72 -0.55
N THR A 88 20.40 15.96 -0.22
CA THR A 88 20.80 16.32 1.14
C THR A 88 19.55 16.42 2.00
N ILE A 89 19.42 15.58 3.04
CA ILE A 89 18.24 15.53 3.91
C ILE A 89 18.37 16.49 5.09
N GLU A 90 17.24 16.97 5.63
CA GLU A 90 17.20 18.00 6.67
C GLU A 90 17.60 17.51 8.07
N TYR A 91 17.55 16.19 8.32
CA TYR A 91 17.70 15.65 9.67
C TYR A 91 19.15 15.54 10.15
N ASP A 92 20.08 15.32 9.24
CA ASP A 92 21.51 15.21 9.55
C ASP A 92 22.40 16.04 8.59
N GLU A 93 21.77 16.79 7.68
CA GLU A 93 22.42 17.66 6.69
C GLU A 93 23.39 16.92 5.76
N LYS A 94 23.17 15.61 5.55
CA LYS A 94 24.00 14.77 4.69
C LYS A 94 23.24 14.31 3.45
N THR A 95 24.01 14.04 2.42
CA THR A 95 23.50 13.41 1.20
C THR A 95 23.32 11.93 1.45
N HIS A 96 22.11 11.42 1.20
CA HIS A 96 21.76 10.01 1.29
C HIS A 96 21.23 9.47 -0.03
N ARG A 97 21.56 8.23 -0.33
CA ARG A 97 21.05 7.53 -1.51
C ARG A 97 19.70 6.89 -1.19
N LEU A 98 18.65 7.46 -1.72
CA LEU A 98 17.28 6.96 -1.58
C LEU A 98 16.85 6.24 -2.87
N SER A 99 16.17 5.10 -2.75
CA SER A 99 15.68 4.40 -3.94
C SER A 99 14.31 3.77 -3.75
N GLY A 100 13.53 3.78 -4.84
CA GLY A 100 12.18 3.22 -4.93
C GLY A 100 11.53 3.56 -6.27
N PRO A 101 10.29 3.10 -6.52
CA PRO A 101 9.52 3.47 -7.71
C PRO A 101 9.08 4.94 -7.65
N THR A 102 8.79 5.54 -8.81
CA THR A 102 8.12 6.85 -8.83
C THR A 102 6.69 6.73 -8.33
N ILE A 103 6.14 7.82 -7.75
CA ILE A 103 4.70 7.86 -7.40
C ILE A 103 3.85 7.61 -8.64
N GLU A 104 4.25 8.13 -9.81
CA GLU A 104 3.55 7.89 -11.07
C GLU A 104 3.50 6.40 -11.42
N ASP A 105 4.61 5.65 -11.29
CA ASP A 105 4.62 4.20 -11.52
C ASP A 105 3.74 3.45 -10.52
N VAL A 106 3.74 3.88 -9.26
CA VAL A 106 2.88 3.31 -8.22
C VAL A 106 1.41 3.49 -8.55
N ILE A 107 0.95 4.71 -8.82
CA ILE A 107 -0.47 4.97 -9.13
C ILE A 107 -0.87 4.35 -10.48
N LYS A 108 0.02 4.31 -11.47
CA LYS A 108 -0.18 3.63 -12.74
C LYS A 108 -0.33 2.12 -12.57
N SER A 109 0.39 1.50 -11.63
CA SER A 109 0.22 0.08 -11.31
C SER A 109 -1.18 -0.22 -10.76
N ALA A 110 -1.79 0.74 -10.06
CA ALA A 110 -3.18 0.70 -9.60
C ALA A 110 -4.21 1.12 -10.68
N GLY A 111 -3.75 1.45 -11.89
CA GLY A 111 -4.60 1.81 -13.02
C GLY A 111 -5.07 3.26 -13.03
N ALA A 112 -4.37 4.16 -12.34
CA ALA A 112 -4.59 5.60 -12.44
C ALA A 112 -3.86 6.21 -13.65
N THR A 113 -4.25 7.43 -14.04
CA THR A 113 -3.56 8.20 -15.08
C THR A 113 -2.37 8.97 -14.49
N ALA A 114 -1.33 9.22 -15.28
CA ALA A 114 -0.14 9.97 -14.86
C ALA A 114 -0.40 11.47 -14.58
N THR A 115 -1.56 12.00 -14.96
CA THR A 115 -1.94 13.41 -14.72
C THR A 115 -2.67 13.63 -13.40
N ALA A 116 -3.00 12.54 -12.69
CA ALA A 116 -3.71 12.62 -11.43
C ALA A 116 -2.92 13.37 -10.35
N SER A 117 -3.64 14.09 -9.48
CA SER A 117 -3.11 14.59 -8.21
C SER A 117 -3.22 13.50 -7.13
N VAL A 118 -2.41 13.58 -6.10
CA VAL A 118 -2.45 12.62 -5.00
C VAL A 118 -2.52 13.31 -3.64
N LEU A 119 -3.23 12.69 -2.70
CA LEU A 119 -3.13 13.01 -1.28
C LEU A 119 -2.29 11.90 -0.63
N LEU A 120 -1.09 12.25 -0.19
CA LEU A 120 -0.15 11.39 0.50
C LEU A 120 -0.43 11.43 1.99
N ARG A 121 -0.49 10.28 2.66
CA ARG A 121 -0.76 10.21 4.10
C ARG A 121 0.24 9.32 4.81
N ALA A 122 0.82 9.87 5.87
CA ALA A 122 1.76 9.20 6.77
C ALA A 122 1.06 8.52 7.96
N ILE A 123 1.78 7.64 8.64
CA ILE A 123 1.29 6.86 9.79
C ILE A 123 0.91 7.78 10.97
N ASP A 124 1.60 8.89 11.15
CA ASP A 124 1.33 9.90 12.20
C ASP A 124 0.08 10.76 11.90
N GLY A 125 -0.53 10.58 10.71
CA GLY A 125 -1.69 11.34 10.26
C GLY A 125 -1.36 12.56 9.41
N TYR A 126 -0.08 12.93 9.27
CA TYR A 126 0.30 13.99 8.34
C TYR A 126 -0.20 13.66 6.93
N ALA A 127 -0.83 14.63 6.29
CA ALA A 127 -1.39 14.45 4.96
C ALA A 127 -1.13 15.67 4.10
N VAL A 128 -0.61 15.47 2.89
CA VAL A 128 -0.28 16.54 1.96
C VAL A 128 -0.76 16.20 0.55
N ARG A 129 -1.34 17.19 -0.13
CA ARG A 129 -1.71 17.08 -1.54
C ARG A 129 -0.51 17.47 -2.40
N VAL A 130 -0.24 16.65 -3.41
CA VAL A 130 0.75 16.92 -4.44
C VAL A 130 0.04 16.89 -5.80
N ASP A 131 0.12 17.97 -6.53
CA ASP A 131 -0.49 18.06 -7.85
C ASP A 131 0.28 17.25 -8.89
N GLY A 132 -0.42 16.76 -9.90
CA GLY A 132 0.18 15.94 -10.96
C GLY A 132 1.32 16.67 -11.71
N SER A 133 1.27 18.00 -11.81
CA SER A 133 2.38 18.82 -12.35
C SER A 133 3.64 18.72 -11.50
N ASP A 134 3.50 18.80 -10.18
CA ASP A 134 4.63 18.72 -9.24
C ASP A 134 5.20 17.29 -9.15
N LEU A 135 4.32 16.27 -9.20
CA LEU A 135 4.79 14.88 -9.28
C LEU A 135 5.72 14.66 -10.48
N ARG A 136 5.34 15.19 -11.65
CA ARG A 136 6.15 15.11 -12.87
C ARG A 136 7.38 15.98 -12.81
N LYS A 137 7.24 17.23 -12.34
CA LYS A 137 8.34 18.19 -12.27
C LYS A 137 9.46 17.67 -11.37
N TYR A 138 9.12 17.29 -10.14
CA TYR A 138 10.09 16.88 -9.12
C TYR A 138 10.41 15.39 -9.14
N ARG A 139 9.65 14.58 -9.93
CA ARG A 139 9.86 13.13 -10.05
C ARG A 139 9.89 12.43 -8.70
N PHE A 140 8.86 12.66 -7.88
CA PHE A 140 8.71 12.02 -6.58
C PHE A 140 8.83 10.50 -6.67
N ILE A 141 9.57 9.91 -5.74
CA ILE A 141 9.65 8.46 -5.55
C ILE A 141 8.99 8.04 -4.23
N ILE A 142 8.57 6.80 -4.16
CA ILE A 142 8.28 6.10 -2.90
C ILE A 142 9.56 5.36 -2.52
N ALA A 143 10.45 6.04 -1.79
CA ALA A 143 11.67 5.42 -1.33
C ALA A 143 11.35 4.33 -0.31
N SER A 144 11.90 3.15 -0.54
CA SER A 144 11.83 1.98 0.36
C SER A 144 13.20 1.59 0.90
N ARG A 145 14.26 2.21 0.37
CA ARG A 145 15.65 1.96 0.77
C ARG A 145 16.39 3.27 0.98
N LEU A 146 17.22 3.29 2.03
CA LEU A 146 18.16 4.34 2.36
C LEU A 146 19.57 3.71 2.36
N ASP A 147 20.49 4.27 1.58
CA ASP A 147 21.88 3.82 1.43
C ASP A 147 22.02 2.31 1.09
N GLY A 148 21.01 1.77 0.39
CA GLY A 148 20.95 0.37 -0.04
C GLY A 148 20.11 -0.54 0.86
N GLU A 149 19.89 -0.15 2.12
CA GLU A 149 19.14 -0.95 3.10
C GLU A 149 17.65 -0.60 3.13
N PRO A 150 16.74 -1.56 3.35
CA PRO A 150 15.34 -1.28 3.60
C PRO A 150 15.14 -0.35 4.80
N MET A 151 14.27 0.65 4.66
CA MET A 151 13.99 1.59 5.74
C MET A 151 13.10 0.95 6.81
N ALA A 152 13.52 1.04 8.08
CA ALA A 152 12.76 0.50 9.19
C ALA A 152 11.58 1.39 9.57
N LEU A 153 10.50 0.76 10.08
CA LEU A 153 9.43 1.46 10.78
C LEU A 153 9.98 2.08 12.07
N GLY A 154 9.63 3.34 12.33
CA GLY A 154 10.12 4.10 13.48
C GLY A 154 11.30 5.03 13.17
N GLY A 155 11.90 4.92 11.96
CA GLY A 155 12.75 5.94 11.35
C GLY A 155 11.98 6.70 10.27
N LEU A 156 12.63 7.00 9.15
CA LEU A 156 11.98 7.62 7.98
C LEU A 156 11.12 6.63 7.18
N GLY A 157 11.21 5.34 7.50
CA GLY A 157 10.50 4.25 6.86
C GLY A 157 9.12 3.91 7.46
N PRO A 158 8.51 2.84 6.92
CA PRO A 158 9.09 1.93 5.92
C PRO A 158 9.13 2.50 4.49
N LEU A 159 8.36 3.55 4.20
CA LEU A 159 8.27 4.21 2.91
C LEU A 159 8.33 5.73 3.10
N TRP A 160 9.02 6.43 2.21
CA TRP A 160 9.12 7.88 2.20
C TRP A 160 8.77 8.42 0.81
N ALA A 161 7.75 9.28 0.72
CA ALA A 161 7.48 10.03 -0.50
C ALA A 161 8.44 11.22 -0.58
N VAL A 162 9.39 11.19 -1.51
CA VAL A 162 10.50 12.16 -1.54
C VAL A 162 10.98 12.41 -2.97
N TYR A 163 11.62 13.56 -3.18
CA TYR A 163 12.30 13.93 -4.41
C TYR A 163 13.70 14.47 -4.13
N ASP A 164 14.51 14.58 -5.18
CA ASP A 164 15.87 15.13 -5.10
C ASP A 164 15.82 16.68 -5.12
N ALA A 165 15.65 17.28 -3.97
CA ALA A 165 15.48 18.72 -3.84
C ALA A 165 16.70 19.52 -4.37
N ASP A 166 17.89 18.94 -4.28
CA ASP A 166 19.14 19.59 -4.72
C ASP A 166 19.25 19.75 -6.24
N ARG A 167 18.49 18.95 -6.99
CA ARG A 167 18.46 18.99 -8.47
C ARG A 167 17.54 20.08 -9.04
N PHE A 168 16.70 20.71 -8.21
CA PHE A 168 15.72 21.68 -8.66
C PHE A 168 16.08 23.07 -8.11
N PRO A 169 16.45 24.04 -8.95
CA PRO A 169 16.92 25.36 -8.49
C PRO A 169 15.96 26.07 -7.54
N ASP A 170 14.65 25.95 -7.76
CA ASP A 170 13.61 26.53 -6.93
C ASP A 170 13.52 25.90 -5.53
N MET A 171 13.95 24.63 -5.40
CA MET A 171 14.04 23.97 -4.11
C MET A 171 15.42 24.12 -3.48
N ALA A 172 16.49 24.01 -4.26
CA ALA A 172 17.85 24.20 -3.78
C ALA A 172 18.10 25.60 -3.18
N ALA A 173 17.39 26.61 -3.69
CA ALA A 173 17.44 27.98 -3.15
C ALA A 173 16.75 28.15 -1.78
N ARG A 174 15.93 27.19 -1.34
CA ARG A 174 15.26 27.25 -0.03
C ARG A 174 16.20 26.78 1.09
N PRO A 175 16.00 27.27 2.32
CA PRO A 175 16.59 26.64 3.50
C PRO A 175 16.29 25.13 3.54
N LEU A 176 17.24 24.32 3.99
CA LEU A 176 17.13 22.85 3.92
C LEU A 176 15.86 22.32 4.58
N ASN A 177 15.48 22.83 5.74
CA ASN A 177 14.27 22.48 6.48
C ASN A 177 12.94 22.92 5.81
N GLN A 178 12.99 23.59 4.66
CA GLN A 178 11.81 24.00 3.89
C GLN A 178 11.68 23.25 2.56
N ARG A 179 12.62 22.34 2.25
CA ARG A 179 12.66 21.64 0.97
C ARG A 179 11.72 20.43 0.91
N PHE A 180 11.42 19.83 2.05
CA PHE A 180 10.73 18.54 2.14
C PHE A 180 9.30 18.62 2.71
N GLY A 181 8.68 19.81 2.75
CA GLY A 181 7.31 19.96 3.23
C GLY A 181 6.23 19.20 2.46
N LEU A 182 6.52 18.73 1.23
CA LEU A 182 5.62 17.84 0.45
C LEU A 182 6.01 16.37 0.55
N CYS A 183 6.95 16.00 1.41
CA CYS A 183 7.61 14.71 1.46
C CYS A 183 7.32 13.95 2.76
N PRO A 184 6.11 13.40 2.96
CA PRO A 184 5.80 12.64 4.15
C PRO A 184 6.64 11.34 4.22
N TRP A 185 7.32 11.14 5.34
CA TRP A 185 7.93 9.86 5.70
C TRP A 185 6.93 8.98 6.44
N GLY A 186 7.18 7.67 6.51
CA GLY A 186 6.20 6.72 7.06
C GLY A 186 4.88 6.70 6.29
N ILE A 187 4.93 6.95 4.97
CA ILE A 187 3.72 6.94 4.13
C ILE A 187 3.13 5.53 4.06
N TYR A 188 1.80 5.43 4.19
CA TYR A 188 1.07 4.16 4.08
C TYR A 188 -0.15 4.22 3.17
N HIS A 189 -0.61 5.44 2.80
CA HIS A 189 -1.80 5.62 1.98
C HIS A 189 -1.63 6.73 0.95
N ILE A 190 -2.09 6.46 -0.28
CA ILE A 190 -2.21 7.42 -1.38
C ILE A 190 -3.66 7.46 -1.83
N HIS A 191 -4.28 8.64 -1.84
CA HIS A 191 -5.56 8.83 -2.49
C HIS A 191 -5.34 9.55 -3.82
N VAL A 192 -5.78 8.93 -4.91
CA VAL A 192 -5.67 9.47 -6.27
C VAL A 192 -6.92 10.25 -6.61
N SER A 193 -6.77 11.44 -7.17
CA SER A 193 -7.87 12.26 -7.69
C SER A 193 -7.56 12.70 -9.12
N LEU A 194 -8.49 12.50 -10.03
CA LEU A 194 -8.43 13.13 -11.35
C LEU A 194 -8.60 14.66 -11.19
N GLN A 195 -7.88 15.41 -11.99
CA GLN A 195 -8.05 16.87 -12.10
C GLN A 195 -9.24 17.20 -12.98
#